data_bf2c480e36d4625fe25418b1ad947724
#
_entry.id   bf2c480e36d4625fe25418b1ad947724
#
_cell.length_a   1.000
_cell.length_b   1.000
_cell.length_c   1.000
_cell.angle_alpha   90.00
_cell.angle_beta   90.00
_cell.angle_gamma   90.00
#
_symmetry.space_group_name_H-M   'P 1'
#
loop_
_entity.id
_entity.type
_entity.pdbx_description
1 polymer ?
#
loop_
_entity_poly.entity_id
_entity_poly.type
_entity_poly.pdbx_seq_one_letter_code
_entity_poly.pdbx_strand_id
1 'polypeptide(L)'
;MILQQWLIVVIFVTTIVGLIKFQKFPERVFAAACLLCFATNLVSTEQLLNNAVNPGLVTLLVLVVCAFAFERTSFLRKLANVLFNGSVVKSYIRTLLATIVASGFLNNTAVVATLISPVKNNKLIAPTKLLLPLSYAAILGGTLTLIGTSTNLIVNSMLIERGAEGFKFFDFLPIGLAAVAACVLVMALTINRLKGKVCKDETTSDYFVEAKVNAGSPLIGKTVEQNGLRSLESLFLVEVVRDNRLISPVAPTQMIREGDKLIFSGDVTKVLVLQQFEGLSLFAEQDGLLRDNLTEVVIKPGAAVVGKTLKTAGFRARFDAAVVAVRREGEKLSGKLGDITIQSGDFLILAVGPDFAKRTNLTKNFFILSGVKADNMLKGFKERIVTWGFLATIAGSLIFDVSLLKSFIFYLAVLVGCRCLSLNEIKRRFPLELWLIVMSALTLATALDNSGVSKLIAEQVEGLLAGQSVYIAFIGVFLLTLLFTELITNNAAAALTFPIAFTIAQGLGVSYMPFVLAVAFAASGSFISPYGYQTNLMVYNAGNYKLTDFIKFGLPISITYSLVVLTLIPVFFPF
;
A
#
# COMPACT_ATOMS: atom_id res chain seq x y z
N MET A 1 10.50 -35.84 19.71
CA MET A 1 9.85 -34.53 19.98
C MET A 1 8.78 -34.73 21.05
N ILE A 2 8.78 -33.84 22.04
CA ILE A 2 7.77 -33.81 23.11
C ILE A 2 6.46 -33.26 22.52
N LEU A 3 5.30 -33.53 23.12
CA LEU A 3 3.99 -33.08 22.63
C LEU A 3 3.95 -31.55 22.33
N GLN A 4 4.55 -30.75 23.19
CA GLN A 4 4.62 -29.27 22.99
C GLN A 4 5.42 -28.88 21.75
N GLN A 5 6.46 -29.61 21.40
CA GLN A 5 7.26 -29.38 20.20
C GLN A 5 6.45 -29.65 18.92
N TRP A 6 5.71 -30.77 18.90
CA TRP A 6 4.81 -31.04 17.78
C TRP A 6 3.71 -30.01 17.64
N LEU A 7 3.14 -29.59 18.76
CA LEU A 7 2.06 -28.61 18.77
C LEU A 7 2.49 -27.26 18.15
N ILE A 8 3.65 -26.72 18.58
CA ILE A 8 4.13 -25.44 18.04
C ILE A 8 4.52 -25.55 16.56
N VAL A 9 5.11 -26.67 16.14
CA VAL A 9 5.42 -26.92 14.72
C VAL A 9 4.15 -26.92 13.88
N VAL A 10 3.08 -27.58 14.34
CA VAL A 10 1.77 -27.57 13.66
C VAL A 10 1.19 -26.16 13.61
N ILE A 11 1.24 -25.41 14.72
CA ILE A 11 0.78 -24.00 14.75
C ILE A 11 1.59 -23.16 13.74
N PHE A 12 2.90 -23.31 13.71
CA PHE A 12 3.77 -22.55 12.82
C PHE A 12 3.49 -22.88 11.34
N VAL A 13 3.41 -24.17 10.99
CA VAL A 13 3.10 -24.61 9.61
C VAL A 13 1.70 -24.16 9.19
N THR A 14 0.70 -24.31 10.07
CA THR A 14 -0.67 -23.86 9.78
C THR A 14 -0.75 -22.33 9.64
N THR A 15 0.10 -21.59 10.36
CA THR A 15 0.21 -20.14 10.19
C THR A 15 0.73 -19.81 8.79
N ILE A 16 1.79 -20.47 8.31
CA ILE A 16 2.31 -20.26 6.94
C ILE A 16 1.22 -20.58 5.90
N VAL A 17 0.59 -21.74 6.00
CA VAL A 17 -0.50 -22.13 5.08
C VAL A 17 -1.67 -21.14 5.14
N GLY A 18 -2.02 -20.70 6.34
CA GLY A 18 -3.06 -19.69 6.57
C GLY A 18 -2.73 -18.35 5.89
N LEU A 19 -1.48 -17.89 6.00
CA LEU A 19 -1.04 -16.64 5.36
C LEU A 19 -1.06 -16.74 3.82
N ILE A 20 -0.71 -17.88 3.25
CA ILE A 20 -0.79 -18.12 1.80
C ILE A 20 -2.27 -18.14 1.35
N LYS A 21 -3.15 -18.79 2.13
CA LYS A 21 -4.57 -18.93 1.78
C LYS A 21 -5.37 -17.63 2.02
N PHE A 22 -5.05 -16.90 3.10
CA PHE A 22 -5.76 -15.70 3.55
C PHE A 22 -4.89 -14.44 3.45
N GLN A 23 -4.21 -14.24 2.32
CA GLN A 23 -3.30 -13.11 2.07
C GLN A 23 -3.90 -11.72 2.35
N LYS A 24 -5.24 -11.60 2.28
CA LYS A 24 -5.96 -10.34 2.51
C LYS A 24 -6.07 -9.94 3.98
N PHE A 25 -5.85 -10.86 4.92
CA PHE A 25 -6.06 -10.67 6.36
C PHE A 25 -4.94 -11.32 7.18
N PRO A 26 -3.67 -10.99 6.91
CA PRO A 26 -2.54 -11.61 7.62
C PRO A 26 -2.62 -11.39 9.14
N GLU A 27 -3.13 -10.25 9.59
CA GLU A 27 -3.31 -9.92 11.00
C GLU A 27 -4.23 -10.93 11.73
N ARG A 28 -5.24 -11.45 11.05
CA ARG A 28 -6.15 -12.44 11.64
C ARG A 28 -5.50 -13.81 11.79
N VAL A 29 -4.68 -14.21 10.80
CA VAL A 29 -3.95 -15.47 10.85
C VAL A 29 -2.93 -15.43 11.99
N PHE A 30 -2.16 -14.35 12.10
CA PHE A 30 -1.22 -14.16 13.20
C PHE A 30 -1.92 -14.11 14.56
N ALA A 31 -3.02 -13.38 14.69
CA ALA A 31 -3.80 -13.33 15.92
C ALA A 31 -4.35 -14.71 16.32
N ALA A 32 -4.83 -15.50 15.37
CA ALA A 32 -5.27 -16.87 15.64
C ALA A 32 -4.12 -17.76 16.13
N ALA A 33 -2.94 -17.67 15.52
CA ALA A 33 -1.75 -18.38 15.95
C ALA A 33 -1.33 -17.97 17.38
N CYS A 34 -1.32 -16.67 17.67
CA CYS A 34 -1.04 -16.15 19.00
C CYS A 34 -2.02 -16.69 20.05
N LEU A 35 -3.32 -16.67 19.76
CA LEU A 35 -4.36 -17.20 20.65
C LEU A 35 -4.17 -18.71 20.88
N LEU A 36 -3.80 -19.47 19.85
CA LEU A 36 -3.50 -20.89 20.00
C LEU A 36 -2.27 -21.13 20.90
N CYS A 37 -1.18 -20.37 20.70
CA CYS A 37 0.00 -20.48 21.57
C CYS A 37 -0.34 -20.16 23.04
N PHE A 38 -1.16 -19.15 23.27
CA PHE A 38 -1.60 -18.78 24.61
C PHE A 38 -2.54 -19.83 25.23
N ALA A 39 -3.57 -20.27 24.50
CA ALA A 39 -4.53 -21.27 24.95
C ALA A 39 -3.90 -22.64 25.27
N THR A 40 -2.79 -22.97 24.60
CA THR A 40 -2.05 -24.21 24.82
C THR A 40 -0.92 -24.09 25.85
N ASN A 41 -0.85 -22.95 26.57
CA ASN A 41 0.18 -22.65 27.57
C ASN A 41 1.63 -22.75 27.05
N LEU A 42 1.85 -22.52 25.73
CA LEU A 42 3.20 -22.41 25.18
C LEU A 42 3.85 -21.07 25.52
N VAL A 43 3.04 -20.08 25.86
CA VAL A 43 3.46 -18.73 26.27
C VAL A 43 2.68 -18.32 27.51
N SER A 44 3.38 -17.76 28.50
CA SER A 44 2.76 -17.23 29.72
C SER A 44 2.03 -15.89 29.47
N THR A 45 1.12 -15.52 30.38
CA THR A 45 0.45 -14.23 30.32
C THR A 45 1.43 -13.05 30.38
N GLU A 46 2.47 -13.16 31.20
CA GLU A 46 3.50 -12.15 31.32
C GLU A 46 4.28 -11.97 30.01
N GLN A 47 4.68 -13.07 29.38
CA GLN A 47 5.36 -13.04 28.08
C GLN A 47 4.47 -12.43 26.98
N LEU A 48 3.17 -12.80 26.96
CA LEU A 48 2.22 -12.22 26.01
C LEU A 48 2.08 -10.71 26.18
N LEU A 49 1.98 -10.22 27.42
CA LEU A 49 1.88 -8.79 27.72
C LEU A 49 3.19 -8.06 27.36
N ASN A 50 4.35 -8.63 27.69
CA ASN A 50 5.64 -8.06 27.32
C ASN A 50 5.79 -7.93 25.80
N ASN A 51 5.38 -8.95 25.04
CA ASN A 51 5.37 -8.90 23.59
C ASN A 51 4.42 -7.82 23.04
N ALA A 52 3.27 -7.60 23.69
CA ALA A 52 2.27 -6.61 23.27
C ALA A 52 2.73 -5.16 23.45
N VAL A 53 3.61 -4.89 24.43
CA VAL A 53 4.14 -3.56 24.75
C VAL A 53 5.66 -3.46 24.57
N ASN A 54 6.23 -4.35 23.77
CA ASN A 54 7.66 -4.37 23.46
C ASN A 54 8.16 -2.98 23.02
N PRO A 55 9.28 -2.47 23.55
CA PRO A 55 9.81 -1.14 23.23
C PRO A 55 10.02 -0.89 21.73
N GLY A 56 10.50 -1.90 21.00
CA GLY A 56 10.65 -1.83 19.53
C GLY A 56 9.31 -1.69 18.82
N LEU A 57 8.31 -2.47 19.23
CA LEU A 57 6.94 -2.39 18.71
C LEU A 57 6.31 -1.03 19.00
N VAL A 58 6.43 -0.52 20.23
CA VAL A 58 5.93 0.81 20.59
C VAL A 58 6.61 1.91 19.78
N THR A 59 7.93 1.79 19.54
CA THR A 59 8.68 2.71 18.67
C THR A 59 8.10 2.74 17.26
N LEU A 60 7.87 1.57 16.67
CA LEU A 60 7.25 1.44 15.35
C LEU A 60 5.88 2.13 15.30
N LEU A 61 5.02 1.88 16.29
CA LEU A 61 3.67 2.46 16.33
C LEU A 61 3.69 3.98 16.41
N VAL A 62 4.51 4.53 17.32
CA VAL A 62 4.66 5.99 17.51
C VAL A 62 5.23 6.62 16.24
N LEU A 63 6.22 6.00 15.62
CA LEU A 63 6.84 6.50 14.41
C LEU A 63 5.85 6.55 13.25
N VAL A 64 5.05 5.48 13.03
CA VAL A 64 4.02 5.45 11.97
C VAL A 64 2.99 6.56 12.18
N VAL A 65 2.58 6.82 13.42
CA VAL A 65 1.66 7.92 13.75
C VAL A 65 2.30 9.29 13.47
N CYS A 66 3.56 9.48 13.81
CA CYS A 66 4.30 10.73 13.53
C CYS A 66 4.52 10.94 12.02
N ALA A 67 4.87 9.88 11.28
CA ALA A 67 5.05 9.92 9.83
C ALA A 67 3.74 10.33 9.11
N PHE A 68 2.59 9.94 9.64
CA PHE A 68 1.30 10.38 9.11
C PHE A 68 1.12 11.92 9.16
N ALA A 69 1.61 12.60 10.19
CA ALA A 69 1.59 14.07 10.22
C ALA A 69 2.43 14.66 9.09
N PHE A 70 3.59 14.05 8.80
CA PHE A 70 4.47 14.49 7.72
C PHE A 70 3.84 14.30 6.33
N GLU A 71 3.12 13.19 6.10
CA GLU A 71 2.36 12.94 4.86
C GLU A 71 1.34 14.05 4.55
N ARG A 72 0.85 14.77 5.56
CA ARG A 72 -0.10 15.89 5.42
C ARG A 72 0.56 17.22 5.06
N THR A 73 1.87 17.28 4.93
CA THR A 73 2.59 18.49 4.50
C THR A 73 2.54 18.66 2.98
N SER A 74 2.84 19.87 2.50
CA SER A 74 2.92 20.14 1.06
C SER A 74 4.20 19.62 0.41
N PHE A 75 5.10 18.99 1.17
CA PHE A 75 6.43 18.56 0.74
C PHE A 75 6.37 17.70 -0.53
N LEU A 76 5.61 16.61 -0.50
CA LEU A 76 5.49 15.69 -1.65
C LEU A 76 4.87 16.36 -2.89
N ARG A 77 3.95 17.31 -2.71
CA ARG A 77 3.35 18.06 -3.84
C ARG A 77 4.33 19.06 -4.45
N LYS A 78 5.09 19.77 -3.63
CA LYS A 78 6.15 20.67 -4.11
C LYS A 78 7.18 19.89 -4.90
N LEU A 79 7.56 18.72 -4.41
CA LEU A 79 8.44 17.79 -5.10
C LEU A 79 7.85 17.40 -6.47
N ALA A 80 6.59 16.99 -6.51
CA ALA A 80 5.89 16.57 -7.72
C ALA A 80 5.90 17.65 -8.83
N ASN A 81 5.77 18.94 -8.45
CA ASN A 81 5.73 20.06 -9.41
C ASN A 81 7.07 20.30 -10.15
N VAL A 82 8.18 19.80 -9.59
CA VAL A 82 9.53 20.00 -10.18
C VAL A 82 9.95 18.81 -11.06
N LEU A 83 9.26 17.68 -10.99
CA LEU A 83 9.69 16.42 -11.62
C LEU A 83 9.75 16.51 -13.15
N PHE A 84 8.77 17.13 -13.78
CA PHE A 84 8.57 17.07 -15.23
C PHE A 84 9.02 18.35 -15.98
N ASN A 85 9.97 19.07 -15.41
CA ASN A 85 10.55 20.26 -16.04
C ASN A 85 11.88 19.90 -16.73
N GLY A 86 11.90 19.93 -18.07
CA GLY A 86 13.10 19.72 -18.87
C GLY A 86 13.06 18.51 -19.81
N SER A 87 14.21 17.87 -20.04
CA SER A 87 14.30 16.73 -20.97
C SER A 87 13.76 15.43 -20.36
N VAL A 88 13.40 14.48 -21.22
CA VAL A 88 12.89 13.14 -20.85
C VAL A 88 13.81 12.44 -19.85
N VAL A 89 15.12 12.39 -20.13
CA VAL A 89 16.11 11.71 -19.27
C VAL A 89 16.22 12.40 -17.91
N LYS A 90 16.28 13.74 -17.90
CA LYS A 90 16.34 14.51 -16.63
C LYS A 90 15.08 14.30 -15.79
N SER A 91 13.91 14.30 -16.41
CA SER A 91 12.63 14.07 -15.72
C SER A 91 12.54 12.64 -15.17
N TYR A 92 13.00 11.65 -15.92
CA TYR A 92 13.07 10.26 -15.46
C TYR A 92 13.97 10.12 -14.21
N ILE A 93 15.21 10.59 -14.29
CA ILE A 93 16.18 10.49 -13.18
C ILE A 93 15.67 11.28 -11.96
N ARG A 94 15.15 12.49 -12.15
CA ARG A 94 14.58 13.29 -11.04
C ARG A 94 13.42 12.57 -10.36
N THR A 95 12.54 11.94 -11.14
CA THR A 95 11.42 11.20 -10.56
C THR A 95 11.90 10.04 -9.71
N LEU A 96 12.87 9.25 -10.19
CA LEU A 96 13.43 8.14 -9.41
C LEU A 96 14.16 8.63 -8.16
N LEU A 97 15.08 9.61 -8.29
CA LEU A 97 15.83 10.13 -7.15
C LEU A 97 14.94 10.78 -6.10
N ALA A 98 13.97 11.59 -6.55
CA ALA A 98 13.01 12.22 -5.64
C ALA A 98 12.17 11.19 -4.88
N THR A 99 11.77 10.12 -5.57
CA THR A 99 11.02 9.01 -4.97
C THR A 99 11.87 8.25 -3.96
N ILE A 100 13.13 7.92 -4.30
CA ILE A 100 14.06 7.22 -3.43
C ILE A 100 14.31 8.03 -2.15
N VAL A 101 14.65 9.31 -2.29
CA VAL A 101 14.92 10.18 -1.13
C VAL A 101 13.66 10.34 -0.26
N ALA A 102 12.51 10.61 -0.88
CA ALA A 102 11.27 10.75 -0.13
C ALA A 102 10.89 9.45 0.61
N SER A 103 11.08 8.30 -0.04
CA SER A 103 10.72 6.99 0.51
C SER A 103 11.68 6.50 1.59
N GLY A 104 12.90 7.03 1.64
CA GLY A 104 13.83 6.78 2.75
C GLY A 104 13.35 7.33 4.10
N PHE A 105 12.44 8.30 4.10
CA PHE A 105 11.92 8.95 5.31
C PHE A 105 10.40 8.85 5.47
N LEU A 106 9.68 8.51 4.40
CA LEU A 106 8.23 8.45 4.36
C LEU A 106 7.76 7.06 3.94
N ASN A 107 6.53 6.75 4.30
CA ASN A 107 5.90 5.51 3.86
C ASN A 107 5.87 5.43 2.32
N ASN A 108 6.41 4.34 1.76
CA ASN A 108 6.48 4.06 0.32
C ASN A 108 5.13 4.25 -0.37
N THR A 109 4.06 3.79 0.27
CA THR A 109 2.68 3.87 -0.26
C THR A 109 2.21 5.31 -0.40
N ALA A 110 2.51 6.18 0.57
CA ALA A 110 2.15 7.60 0.52
C ALA A 110 2.91 8.34 -0.58
N VAL A 111 4.20 8.04 -0.74
CA VAL A 111 5.04 8.62 -1.80
C VAL A 111 4.50 8.25 -3.17
N VAL A 112 4.29 6.95 -3.44
CA VAL A 112 3.78 6.46 -4.72
C VAL A 112 2.38 7.00 -5.00
N ALA A 113 1.46 6.96 -4.02
CA ALA A 113 0.10 7.49 -4.17
C ALA A 113 0.09 8.96 -4.61
N THR A 114 0.98 9.77 -4.03
CA THR A 114 1.07 11.20 -4.35
C THR A 114 1.65 11.44 -5.75
N LEU A 115 2.58 10.60 -6.20
CA LEU A 115 3.29 10.78 -7.47
C LEU A 115 2.59 10.11 -8.67
N ILE A 116 1.66 9.17 -8.47
CA ILE A 116 0.91 8.53 -9.57
C ILE A 116 0.21 9.57 -10.45
N SER A 117 -0.52 10.53 -9.86
CA SER A 117 -1.26 11.53 -10.62
C SER A 117 -0.34 12.46 -11.45
N PRO A 118 0.73 13.06 -10.90
CA PRO A 118 1.71 13.80 -11.71
C PRO A 118 2.35 12.96 -12.82
N VAL A 119 2.65 11.68 -12.56
CA VAL A 119 3.21 10.75 -13.55
C VAL A 119 2.19 10.44 -14.66
N LYS A 120 0.92 10.26 -14.36
CA LYS A 120 -0.13 10.03 -15.36
C LYS A 120 -0.38 11.26 -16.22
N ASN A 121 -0.36 12.44 -15.63
CA ASN A 121 -0.69 13.71 -16.29
C ASN A 121 0.50 14.35 -17.04
N ASN A 122 1.70 13.78 -16.95
CA ASN A 122 2.84 14.30 -17.67
C ASN A 122 2.73 14.01 -19.18
N LYS A 123 3.21 14.94 -20.02
CA LYS A 123 3.20 14.80 -21.48
C LYS A 123 4.55 14.39 -22.06
N LEU A 124 5.59 14.24 -21.22
CA LEU A 124 6.97 14.01 -21.66
C LEU A 124 7.30 12.51 -21.81
N ILE A 125 6.82 11.68 -20.89
CA ILE A 125 7.15 10.26 -20.80
C ILE A 125 5.86 9.46 -20.67
N ALA A 126 5.75 8.37 -21.42
CA ALA A 126 4.59 7.49 -21.30
C ALA A 126 4.44 7.00 -19.84
N PRO A 127 3.27 7.16 -19.20
CA PRO A 127 3.07 6.77 -17.80
C PRO A 127 3.49 5.34 -17.48
N THR A 128 3.24 4.41 -18.41
CA THR A 128 3.64 3.00 -18.29
C THR A 128 5.16 2.78 -18.22
N LYS A 129 5.97 3.73 -18.69
CA LYS A 129 7.43 3.67 -18.54
C LYS A 129 7.93 4.26 -17.21
N LEU A 130 7.06 4.95 -16.46
CA LEU A 130 7.42 5.60 -15.20
C LEU A 130 6.79 4.97 -13.98
N LEU A 131 5.55 4.49 -14.06
CA LEU A 131 4.80 4.02 -12.89
C LEU A 131 5.45 2.81 -12.22
N LEU A 132 5.90 1.83 -13.00
CA LEU A 132 6.55 0.64 -12.45
C LEU A 132 7.93 0.98 -11.84
N PRO A 133 8.83 1.70 -12.55
CA PRO A 133 10.06 2.22 -11.96
C PRO A 133 9.83 3.11 -10.72
N LEU A 134 8.76 3.88 -10.66
CA LEU A 134 8.37 4.68 -9.49
C LEU A 134 8.13 3.80 -8.26
N SER A 135 7.38 2.70 -8.41
CA SER A 135 7.15 1.76 -7.31
C SER A 135 8.45 1.13 -6.83
N TYR A 136 9.30 0.70 -7.76
CA TYR A 136 10.59 0.08 -7.40
C TYR A 136 11.56 1.09 -6.77
N ALA A 137 11.57 2.32 -7.24
CA ALA A 137 12.32 3.40 -6.61
C ALA A 137 11.84 3.67 -5.17
N ALA A 138 10.53 3.59 -4.91
CA ALA A 138 10.00 3.71 -3.56
C ALA A 138 10.42 2.53 -2.66
N ILE A 139 10.37 1.30 -3.17
CA ILE A 139 10.84 0.11 -2.43
C ILE A 139 12.32 0.25 -2.09
N LEU A 140 13.16 0.58 -3.08
CA LEU A 140 14.60 0.78 -2.89
C LEU A 140 14.89 1.94 -1.92
N GLY A 141 14.15 3.05 -2.00
CA GLY A 141 14.27 4.15 -1.05
C GLY A 141 13.95 3.73 0.38
N GLY A 142 12.94 2.89 0.56
CA GLY A 142 12.57 2.34 1.86
C GLY A 142 13.67 1.49 2.51
N THR A 143 14.59 0.93 1.75
CA THR A 143 15.72 0.15 2.29
C THR A 143 16.92 0.99 2.68
N LEU A 144 16.89 2.32 2.58
CA LEU A 144 18.02 3.18 2.92
C LEU A 144 18.15 3.48 4.40
N THR A 145 17.06 3.48 5.14
CA THR A 145 17.03 3.85 6.55
C THR A 145 16.20 2.88 7.37
N LEU A 146 16.40 2.89 8.68
CA LEU A 146 15.60 2.08 9.61
C LEU A 146 14.09 2.38 9.48
N ILE A 147 13.70 3.62 9.25
CA ILE A 147 12.30 4.07 9.23
C ILE A 147 11.65 4.06 7.84
N GLY A 148 12.43 3.83 6.79
CA GLY A 148 11.94 3.91 5.41
C GLY A 148 10.89 2.85 5.07
N THR A 149 10.94 1.70 5.72
CA THR A 149 9.93 0.63 5.55
C THR A 149 9.58 -0.04 6.87
N SER A 150 8.34 -0.53 6.98
CA SER A 150 7.86 -1.23 8.17
C SER A 150 8.61 -2.54 8.44
N THR A 151 9.14 -3.21 7.41
CA THR A 151 9.92 -4.45 7.56
C THR A 151 11.17 -4.27 8.41
N ASN A 152 11.91 -3.18 8.18
CA ASN A 152 13.11 -2.87 8.96
C ASN A 152 12.76 -2.65 10.45
N LEU A 153 11.66 -1.96 10.71
CA LEU A 153 11.18 -1.71 12.07
C LEU A 153 10.66 -2.98 12.75
N ILE A 154 10.02 -3.88 12.00
CA ILE A 154 9.56 -5.18 12.51
C ILE A 154 10.77 -6.03 12.94
N VAL A 155 11.76 -6.17 12.06
CA VAL A 155 12.99 -6.92 12.35
C VAL A 155 13.71 -6.29 13.54
N ASN A 156 13.81 -4.96 13.59
CA ASN A 156 14.41 -4.24 14.73
C ASN A 156 13.67 -4.48 16.05
N SER A 157 12.32 -4.51 16.01
CA SER A 157 11.52 -4.78 17.20
C SER A 157 11.76 -6.18 17.75
N MET A 158 11.85 -7.16 16.85
CA MET A 158 12.12 -8.56 17.20
C MET A 158 13.56 -8.75 17.70
N LEU A 159 14.51 -7.99 17.18
CA LEU A 159 15.89 -8.00 17.61
C LEU A 159 16.05 -7.46 19.06
N ILE A 160 15.40 -6.33 19.36
CA ILE A 160 15.37 -5.73 20.70
C ILE A 160 14.71 -6.67 21.71
N GLU A 161 13.68 -7.39 21.32
CA GLU A 161 13.00 -8.37 22.19
C GLU A 161 13.93 -9.52 22.60
N ARG A 162 14.85 -9.92 21.72
CA ARG A 162 15.86 -10.92 22.01
C ARG A 162 17.00 -10.43 22.92
N GLY A 163 16.92 -9.19 23.43
CA GLY A 163 17.95 -8.55 24.22
C GLY A 163 19.21 -8.17 23.43
N ALA A 164 19.12 -8.20 22.10
CA ALA A 164 20.20 -7.82 21.22
C ALA A 164 20.16 -6.29 20.96
N GLU A 165 21.31 -5.74 20.57
CA GLU A 165 21.36 -4.34 20.13
C GLU A 165 20.51 -4.17 18.87
N GLY A 166 19.60 -3.20 18.89
CA GLY A 166 18.79 -2.84 17.72
C GLY A 166 19.64 -2.17 16.65
N PHE A 167 19.11 -2.10 15.44
CA PHE A 167 19.76 -1.40 14.34
C PHE A 167 19.91 0.09 14.63
N LYS A 168 21.06 0.65 14.25
CA LYS A 168 21.24 2.09 14.14
C LYS A 168 20.50 2.63 12.92
N PHE A 169 20.17 3.90 12.94
CA PHE A 169 19.36 4.54 11.91
C PHE A 169 19.90 4.34 10.47
N PHE A 170 21.22 4.36 10.30
CA PHE A 170 21.91 4.28 9.02
C PHE A 170 22.62 2.94 8.75
N ASP A 171 22.38 1.88 9.52
CA ASP A 171 22.98 0.57 9.27
C ASP A 171 22.60 0.01 7.88
N PHE A 172 21.43 0.39 7.41
CA PHE A 172 20.95 0.02 6.08
C PHE A 172 21.59 0.82 4.93
N LEU A 173 22.12 2.02 5.22
CA LEU A 173 22.51 2.99 4.19
C LEU A 173 23.61 2.49 3.25
N PRO A 174 24.73 1.89 3.69
CA PRO A 174 25.81 1.47 2.79
C PRO A 174 25.35 0.44 1.76
N ILE A 175 24.62 -0.59 2.22
CA ILE A 175 24.12 -1.68 1.39
C ILE A 175 22.96 -1.17 0.52
N GLY A 176 22.02 -0.42 1.11
CA GLY A 176 20.88 0.14 0.42
C GLY A 176 21.28 1.11 -0.69
N LEU A 177 22.30 1.95 -0.47
CA LEU A 177 22.78 2.90 -1.47
C LEU A 177 23.41 2.19 -2.68
N ALA A 178 24.21 1.14 -2.43
CA ALA A 178 24.77 0.31 -3.49
C ALA A 178 23.65 -0.42 -4.29
N ALA A 179 22.66 -0.97 -3.58
CA ALA A 179 21.50 -1.61 -4.21
C ALA A 179 20.69 -0.61 -5.05
N VAL A 180 20.44 0.61 -4.54
CA VAL A 180 19.82 1.70 -5.29
C VAL A 180 20.59 2.02 -6.56
N ALA A 181 21.91 2.24 -6.47
CA ALA A 181 22.72 2.59 -7.62
C ALA A 181 22.70 1.50 -8.71
N ALA A 182 22.89 0.23 -8.32
CA ALA A 182 22.87 -0.89 -9.23
C ALA A 182 21.48 -1.10 -9.87
N CYS A 183 20.41 -1.08 -9.05
CA CYS A 183 19.05 -1.28 -9.54
C CYS A 183 18.55 -0.12 -10.42
N VAL A 184 18.89 1.14 -10.10
CA VAL A 184 18.55 2.29 -10.95
C VAL A 184 19.24 2.18 -12.30
N LEU A 185 20.50 1.74 -12.36
CA LEU A 185 21.20 1.47 -13.60
C LEU A 185 20.49 0.39 -14.42
N VAL A 186 20.14 -0.74 -13.80
CA VAL A 186 19.40 -1.82 -14.47
C VAL A 186 18.02 -1.36 -14.94
N MET A 187 17.31 -0.56 -14.14
CA MET A 187 16.03 0.04 -14.55
C MET A 187 16.19 0.94 -15.79
N ALA A 188 17.25 1.76 -15.84
CA ALA A 188 17.53 2.61 -16.99
C ALA A 188 17.85 1.79 -18.26
N LEU A 189 18.59 0.71 -18.14
CA LEU A 189 18.93 -0.19 -19.25
C LEU A 189 17.73 -1.01 -19.74
N THR A 190 16.83 -1.36 -18.84
CA THR A 190 15.68 -2.24 -19.14
C THR A 190 14.37 -1.49 -19.43
N ILE A 191 14.35 -0.16 -19.35
CA ILE A 191 13.14 0.67 -19.55
C ILE A 191 12.43 0.39 -20.89
N ASN A 192 13.15 0.04 -21.91
CA ASN A 192 12.60 -0.27 -23.23
C ASN A 192 11.84 -1.62 -23.28
N ARG A 193 11.96 -2.46 -22.23
CA ARG A 193 11.14 -3.67 -22.09
C ARG A 193 9.70 -3.32 -21.68
N LEU A 194 9.49 -2.15 -21.08
CA LEU A 194 8.17 -1.63 -20.80
C LEU A 194 7.58 -1.03 -22.07
N LYS A 195 6.47 -1.58 -22.52
CA LYS A 195 5.75 -1.06 -23.68
C LYS A 195 5.27 0.34 -23.36
N GLY A 196 5.71 1.33 -24.11
CA GLY A 196 5.24 2.72 -24.03
C GLY A 196 3.80 2.81 -24.53
N LYS A 197 2.89 2.15 -23.87
CA LYS A 197 1.48 2.48 -24.04
C LYS A 197 1.32 3.86 -23.40
N VAL A 198 1.06 4.86 -24.24
CA VAL A 198 0.28 5.99 -23.76
C VAL A 198 -0.91 5.30 -23.11
N CYS A 199 -1.08 5.43 -21.79
CA CYS A 199 -2.40 5.23 -21.24
C CYS A 199 -3.23 6.21 -22.08
N LYS A 200 -3.87 5.73 -23.15
CA LYS A 200 -5.00 6.46 -23.68
C LYS A 200 -5.78 6.70 -22.41
N ASP A 201 -5.86 7.96 -21.97
CA ASP A 201 -7.04 8.33 -21.23
C ASP A 201 -8.14 7.72 -22.07
N GLU A 202 -8.63 6.54 -21.65
CA GLU A 202 -9.91 6.09 -22.13
C GLU A 202 -10.73 7.31 -21.76
N THR A 203 -11.00 8.10 -22.77
CA THR A 203 -11.64 9.40 -22.63
C THR A 203 -12.84 9.10 -21.76
N THR A 204 -13.15 9.94 -20.83
CA THR A 204 -14.36 9.84 -19.98
C THR A 204 -15.57 9.48 -20.82
N SER A 205 -15.53 9.82 -22.13
CA SER A 205 -16.46 9.39 -23.17
C SER A 205 -16.64 7.88 -23.34
N ASP A 206 -15.61 7.05 -23.02
CA ASP A 206 -15.73 5.58 -23.14
C ASP A 206 -16.54 4.95 -22.00
N TYR A 207 -16.91 5.74 -20.99
CA TYR A 207 -17.65 5.30 -19.82
C TYR A 207 -19.02 5.95 -19.69
N PHE A 208 -19.29 7.04 -20.43
CA PHE A 208 -20.49 7.84 -20.29
C PHE A 208 -21.22 8.01 -21.62
N VAL A 209 -22.53 7.96 -21.52
CA VAL A 209 -23.45 8.35 -22.58
C VAL A 209 -24.30 9.49 -22.06
N GLU A 210 -24.29 10.61 -22.76
CA GLU A 210 -25.19 11.72 -22.52
C GLU A 210 -26.48 11.57 -23.34
N ALA A 211 -27.61 11.83 -22.68
CA ALA A 211 -28.89 11.93 -23.32
C ALA A 211 -29.64 13.17 -22.82
N LYS A 212 -30.16 14.00 -23.73
CA LYS A 212 -30.94 15.18 -23.39
C LYS A 212 -32.42 14.87 -23.43
N VAL A 213 -33.15 15.30 -22.41
CA VAL A 213 -34.60 15.22 -22.34
C VAL A 213 -35.20 16.37 -23.18
N ASN A 214 -35.87 15.99 -24.28
CA ASN A 214 -36.48 16.94 -25.18
C ASN A 214 -37.84 17.43 -24.63
N ALA A 215 -38.31 18.55 -25.15
CA ALA A 215 -39.65 19.06 -24.87
C ALA A 215 -40.71 18.01 -25.24
N GLY A 216 -41.71 17.84 -24.37
CA GLY A 216 -42.79 16.87 -24.60
C GLY A 216 -42.42 15.41 -24.33
N SER A 217 -41.23 15.09 -23.82
CA SER A 217 -40.83 13.73 -23.45
C SER A 217 -41.75 13.14 -22.37
N PRO A 218 -42.20 11.88 -22.50
CA PRO A 218 -43.02 11.19 -21.49
C PRO A 218 -42.29 10.92 -20.17
N LEU A 219 -41.00 11.21 -20.12
CA LEU A 219 -40.16 11.12 -18.92
C LEU A 219 -40.36 12.31 -17.97
N ILE A 220 -40.86 13.45 -18.50
CA ILE A 220 -41.02 14.69 -17.74
C ILE A 220 -42.08 14.51 -16.67
N GLY A 221 -41.81 15.03 -15.46
CA GLY A 221 -42.73 14.99 -14.31
C GLY A 221 -42.76 13.67 -13.54
N LYS A 222 -42.04 12.65 -14.02
CA LYS A 222 -41.90 11.37 -13.33
C LYS A 222 -40.51 11.26 -12.67
N THR A 223 -40.40 10.40 -11.67
CA THR A 223 -39.11 10.15 -11.01
C THR A 223 -38.22 9.23 -11.85
N VAL A 224 -36.93 9.21 -11.54
CA VAL A 224 -35.93 8.30 -12.15
C VAL A 224 -36.39 6.83 -12.03
N GLU A 225 -36.96 6.47 -10.88
CA GLU A 225 -37.45 5.11 -10.62
C GLU A 225 -38.73 4.78 -11.44
N GLN A 226 -39.67 5.72 -11.48
CA GLN A 226 -40.92 5.57 -12.25
C GLN A 226 -40.67 5.47 -13.77
N ASN A 227 -39.62 6.10 -14.25
CA ASN A 227 -39.17 6.04 -15.64
C ASN A 227 -38.34 4.78 -15.95
N GLY A 228 -38.03 3.92 -14.98
CA GLY A 228 -37.24 2.72 -15.20
C GLY A 228 -35.74 2.99 -15.51
N LEU A 229 -35.28 4.22 -15.37
CA LEU A 229 -33.89 4.63 -15.71
C LEU A 229 -32.82 4.01 -14.79
N ARG A 230 -33.22 3.31 -13.72
CA ARG A 230 -32.34 2.54 -12.84
C ARG A 230 -32.24 1.06 -13.20
N SER A 231 -33.13 0.54 -13.98
CA SER A 231 -33.27 -0.90 -14.27
C SER A 231 -32.75 -1.27 -15.66
N LEU A 232 -31.92 -0.44 -16.26
CA LEU A 232 -31.29 -0.72 -17.54
C LEU A 232 -30.25 -1.84 -17.36
N GLU A 233 -30.25 -2.83 -18.25
CA GLU A 233 -29.40 -4.04 -18.11
C GLU A 233 -27.90 -3.76 -18.04
N SER A 234 -27.45 -2.73 -18.74
CA SER A 234 -26.01 -2.46 -18.92
C SER A 234 -25.61 -1.01 -18.71
N LEU A 235 -26.58 -0.10 -18.57
CA LEU A 235 -26.40 1.32 -18.33
C LEU A 235 -27.12 1.72 -17.04
N PHE A 236 -26.60 2.71 -16.31
CA PHE A 236 -27.25 3.26 -15.13
C PHE A 236 -27.05 4.76 -15.07
N LEU A 237 -28.08 5.48 -14.65
CA LEU A 237 -28.06 6.91 -14.51
C LEU A 237 -27.18 7.31 -13.32
N VAL A 238 -26.12 8.05 -13.58
CA VAL A 238 -25.14 8.51 -12.58
C VAL A 238 -25.42 9.94 -12.14
N GLU A 239 -25.69 10.81 -13.12
CA GLU A 239 -25.80 12.25 -12.93
C GLU A 239 -26.91 12.85 -13.79
N VAL A 240 -27.46 13.96 -13.32
CA VAL A 240 -28.37 14.83 -14.07
C VAL A 240 -27.80 16.24 -14.06
N VAL A 241 -27.63 16.84 -15.24
CA VAL A 241 -27.25 18.25 -15.37
C VAL A 241 -28.51 19.04 -15.72
N ARG A 242 -28.84 19.99 -14.86
CA ARG A 242 -29.99 20.90 -14.98
C ARG A 242 -29.53 22.33 -14.80
N ASP A 243 -29.83 23.22 -15.76
CA ASP A 243 -29.48 24.64 -15.68
C ASP A 243 -28.02 24.87 -15.28
N ASN A 244 -27.09 24.17 -15.93
CA ASN A 244 -25.65 24.15 -15.60
C ASN A 244 -25.31 23.74 -14.15
N ARG A 245 -26.24 23.12 -13.42
CA ARG A 245 -26.00 22.56 -12.09
C ARG A 245 -26.00 21.04 -12.16
N LEU A 246 -25.01 20.44 -11.53
CA LEU A 246 -24.87 19.00 -11.47
C LEU A 246 -25.62 18.43 -10.26
N ILE A 247 -26.48 17.44 -10.52
CA ILE A 247 -27.16 16.64 -9.49
C ILE A 247 -26.47 15.29 -9.45
N SER A 248 -25.59 15.10 -8.49
CA SER A 248 -24.83 13.87 -8.28
C SER A 248 -24.65 13.61 -6.77
N PRO A 249 -24.85 12.39 -6.29
CA PRO A 249 -25.46 11.23 -6.96
C PRO A 249 -26.97 11.38 -7.14
N VAL A 250 -27.52 10.83 -8.23
CA VAL A 250 -28.96 10.96 -8.54
C VAL A 250 -29.79 10.04 -7.62
N ALA A 251 -30.73 10.66 -6.89
CA ALA A 251 -31.67 9.91 -6.05
C ALA A 251 -32.75 9.20 -6.90
N PRO A 252 -33.31 8.06 -6.46
CA PRO A 252 -34.40 7.37 -7.15
C PRO A 252 -35.64 8.23 -7.32
N THR A 253 -35.88 9.10 -6.33
CA THR A 253 -37.01 10.04 -6.25
C THR A 253 -36.79 11.33 -7.02
N GLN A 254 -35.63 11.50 -7.68
CA GLN A 254 -35.33 12.68 -8.46
C GLN A 254 -36.29 12.78 -9.65
N MET A 255 -37.05 13.87 -9.74
CA MET A 255 -37.92 14.14 -10.87
C MET A 255 -37.15 14.60 -12.08
N ILE A 256 -37.47 14.09 -13.25
CA ILE A 256 -36.92 14.47 -14.55
C ILE A 256 -37.69 15.69 -15.08
N ARG A 257 -36.97 16.65 -15.63
CA ARG A 257 -37.50 17.88 -16.22
C ARG A 257 -37.06 18.03 -17.67
N GLU A 258 -37.79 18.87 -18.38
CA GLU A 258 -37.42 19.27 -19.72
C GLU A 258 -36.00 19.92 -19.72
N GLY A 259 -35.20 19.59 -20.73
CA GLY A 259 -33.85 20.10 -20.87
C GLY A 259 -32.81 19.44 -20.01
N ASP A 260 -33.18 18.53 -19.07
CA ASP A 260 -32.22 17.76 -18.29
C ASP A 260 -31.28 16.99 -19.21
N LYS A 261 -29.98 17.07 -18.95
CA LYS A 261 -28.98 16.17 -19.54
C LYS A 261 -28.78 15.00 -18.59
N LEU A 262 -29.13 13.80 -19.02
CA LEU A 262 -29.00 12.57 -18.26
C LEU A 262 -27.66 11.91 -18.63
N ILE A 263 -26.83 11.62 -17.65
CA ILE A 263 -25.51 11.03 -17.84
C ILE A 263 -25.56 9.61 -17.34
N PHE A 264 -25.45 8.68 -18.29
CA PHE A 264 -25.43 7.25 -18.04
C PHE A 264 -23.99 6.73 -18.04
N SER A 265 -23.70 5.77 -17.19
CA SER A 265 -22.47 5.03 -17.19
C SER A 265 -22.72 3.54 -17.38
N GLY A 266 -21.76 2.83 -17.95
CA GLY A 266 -21.83 1.39 -18.15
C GLY A 266 -21.22 0.96 -19.48
N ASP A 267 -21.83 -0.03 -20.12
CA ASP A 267 -21.41 -0.51 -21.43
C ASP A 267 -21.95 0.42 -22.54
N VAL A 268 -21.12 1.36 -22.99
CA VAL A 268 -21.48 2.34 -24.03
C VAL A 268 -21.80 1.69 -25.38
N THR A 269 -21.40 0.43 -25.61
CA THR A 269 -21.77 -0.29 -26.84
C THR A 269 -23.27 -0.61 -26.88
N LYS A 270 -23.94 -0.59 -25.74
CA LYS A 270 -25.38 -0.82 -25.60
C LYS A 270 -26.19 0.47 -25.49
N VAL A 271 -25.65 1.57 -25.98
CA VAL A 271 -26.34 2.88 -26.00
C VAL A 271 -27.73 2.83 -26.69
N LEU A 272 -27.92 1.90 -27.61
CA LEU A 272 -29.22 1.69 -28.30
C LEU A 272 -30.36 1.36 -27.33
N VAL A 273 -30.09 0.84 -26.13
CA VAL A 273 -31.09 0.63 -25.09
C VAL A 273 -31.78 1.95 -24.67
N LEU A 274 -31.08 3.08 -24.80
CA LEU A 274 -31.64 4.40 -24.48
C LEU A 274 -32.63 4.88 -25.56
N GLN A 275 -32.59 4.33 -26.78
CA GLN A 275 -33.55 4.69 -27.86
C GLN A 275 -34.96 4.20 -27.58
N GLN A 276 -35.15 3.27 -26.64
CA GLN A 276 -36.48 2.85 -26.20
C GLN A 276 -37.25 3.95 -25.43
N PHE A 277 -36.55 4.98 -24.97
CA PHE A 277 -37.18 6.08 -24.27
C PHE A 277 -37.48 7.23 -25.23
N GLU A 278 -38.75 7.37 -25.55
CA GLU A 278 -39.21 8.47 -26.41
C GLU A 278 -38.88 9.83 -25.81
N GLY A 279 -38.39 10.74 -26.65
CA GLY A 279 -38.04 12.11 -26.23
C GLY A 279 -36.66 12.23 -25.56
N LEU A 280 -35.79 11.21 -25.68
CA LEU A 280 -34.36 11.33 -25.37
C LEU A 280 -33.56 11.54 -26.67
N SER A 281 -32.77 12.60 -26.74
CA SER A 281 -31.75 12.77 -27.80
C SER A 281 -30.38 12.35 -27.26
N LEU A 282 -29.74 11.41 -27.97
CA LEU A 282 -28.39 10.94 -27.64
C LEU A 282 -27.35 11.90 -28.22
N PHE A 283 -26.21 12.02 -27.57
CA PHE A 283 -25.06 12.84 -28.02
C PHE A 283 -25.31 14.35 -28.04
N ALA A 284 -25.73 14.92 -26.91
CA ALA A 284 -25.64 16.36 -26.71
C ALA A 284 -24.17 16.79 -26.54
N GLU A 285 -23.81 17.91 -27.18
CA GLU A 285 -22.45 18.45 -27.30
C GLU A 285 -21.62 18.40 -26.02
N GLN A 286 -20.30 18.16 -26.22
CA GLN A 286 -19.27 18.04 -25.18
C GLN A 286 -19.07 19.35 -24.43
N ASP A 287 -19.82 19.59 -23.39
CA ASP A 287 -19.51 20.61 -22.39
C ASP A 287 -18.67 20.00 -21.27
N GLY A 288 -17.51 20.62 -20.99
CA GLY A 288 -16.45 20.14 -20.10
C GLY A 288 -16.78 19.97 -18.60
N LEU A 289 -18.05 20.04 -18.20
CA LEU A 289 -18.51 19.93 -16.81
C LEU A 289 -18.33 18.55 -16.17
N LEU A 290 -18.21 17.48 -16.98
CA LEU A 290 -18.06 16.10 -16.49
C LEU A 290 -16.72 15.78 -15.86
N ARG A 291 -15.65 16.53 -16.15
CA ARG A 291 -14.30 16.22 -15.69
C ARG A 291 -14.04 16.62 -14.24
N ASP A 292 -14.74 17.63 -13.73
CA ASP A 292 -14.40 18.25 -12.45
C ASP A 292 -14.85 17.42 -11.22
N ASN A 293 -15.82 16.50 -11.38
CA ASN A 293 -16.39 15.70 -10.28
C ASN A 293 -15.94 14.24 -10.26
N LEU A 294 -15.09 13.82 -11.18
CA LEU A 294 -14.58 12.46 -11.18
C LEU A 294 -13.35 12.32 -10.28
N THR A 295 -13.37 11.29 -9.47
CA THR A 295 -12.28 10.95 -8.56
C THR A 295 -11.84 9.52 -8.79
N GLU A 296 -10.56 9.33 -9.06
CA GLU A 296 -9.95 8.01 -9.18
C GLU A 296 -9.46 7.54 -7.83
N VAL A 297 -9.84 6.33 -7.44
CA VAL A 297 -9.43 5.73 -6.17
C VAL A 297 -9.04 4.28 -6.35
N VAL A 298 -8.16 3.78 -5.46
CA VAL A 298 -7.86 2.35 -5.32
C VAL A 298 -8.33 1.88 -3.95
N ILE A 299 -8.99 0.73 -3.91
CA ILE A 299 -9.44 0.10 -2.67
C ILE A 299 -8.25 -0.37 -1.86
N LYS A 300 -8.17 0.07 -0.60
CA LYS A 300 -7.13 -0.36 0.34
C LYS A 300 -7.30 -1.81 0.76
N PRO A 301 -6.20 -2.51 1.04
CA PRO A 301 -6.26 -3.72 1.85
C PRO A 301 -6.93 -3.42 3.19
N GLY A 302 -7.81 -4.31 3.66
CA GLY A 302 -8.54 -4.08 4.92
C GLY A 302 -9.67 -3.04 4.86
N ALA A 303 -9.99 -2.46 3.70
CA ALA A 303 -11.12 -1.54 3.57
C ALA A 303 -12.44 -2.22 3.94
N ALA A 304 -13.29 -1.51 4.69
CA ALA A 304 -14.58 -2.04 5.19
C ALA A 304 -15.58 -2.45 4.10
N VAL A 305 -15.27 -2.11 2.85
CA VAL A 305 -16.09 -2.45 1.66
C VAL A 305 -15.60 -3.70 0.94
N VAL A 306 -14.40 -4.21 1.25
CA VAL A 306 -13.84 -5.44 0.64
C VAL A 306 -14.72 -6.64 0.98
N GLY A 307 -14.98 -7.48 -0.02
CA GLY A 307 -15.84 -8.67 0.10
C GLY A 307 -17.35 -8.39 0.04
N LYS A 308 -17.74 -7.13 -0.09
CA LYS A 308 -19.15 -6.72 -0.25
C LYS A 308 -19.41 -6.28 -1.68
N THR A 309 -20.65 -6.41 -2.15
CA THR A 309 -21.05 -5.78 -3.40
C THR A 309 -21.22 -4.27 -3.20
N LEU A 310 -21.12 -3.48 -4.27
CA LEU A 310 -21.37 -2.05 -4.20
C LEU A 310 -22.74 -1.72 -3.59
N LYS A 311 -23.74 -2.58 -3.85
CA LYS A 311 -25.10 -2.46 -3.31
C LYS A 311 -25.13 -2.76 -1.80
N THR A 312 -24.56 -3.89 -1.36
CA THR A 312 -24.54 -4.30 0.05
C THR A 312 -23.60 -3.45 0.91
N ALA A 313 -22.59 -2.84 0.30
CA ALA A 313 -21.71 -1.89 0.98
C ALA A 313 -22.38 -0.55 1.30
N GLY A 314 -23.56 -0.27 0.72
CA GLY A 314 -24.23 1.02 0.83
C GLY A 314 -23.34 2.17 0.31
N PHE A 315 -22.62 1.94 -0.80
CA PHE A 315 -21.50 2.76 -1.24
C PHE A 315 -21.85 4.26 -1.36
N ARG A 316 -23.01 4.58 -1.98
CA ARG A 316 -23.48 5.97 -2.13
C ARG A 316 -23.70 6.67 -0.79
N ALA A 317 -24.46 6.06 0.11
CA ALA A 317 -24.77 6.64 1.41
C ALA A 317 -23.52 6.79 2.29
N ARG A 318 -22.60 5.83 2.17
CA ARG A 318 -21.38 5.79 2.97
C ARG A 318 -20.34 6.83 2.55
N PHE A 319 -20.19 7.06 1.25
CA PHE A 319 -19.13 7.89 0.69
C PHE A 319 -19.61 9.15 -0.04
N ASP A 320 -20.91 9.32 -0.21
CA ASP A 320 -21.48 10.36 -1.07
C ASP A 320 -20.86 10.34 -2.47
N ALA A 321 -20.81 9.14 -3.06
CA ALA A 321 -20.21 8.89 -4.35
C ALA A 321 -20.90 7.74 -5.08
N ALA A 322 -20.98 7.82 -6.40
CA ALA A 322 -21.41 6.72 -7.27
C ALA A 322 -20.19 6.12 -7.97
N VAL A 323 -20.12 4.79 -8.02
CA VAL A 323 -19.07 4.10 -8.81
C VAL A 323 -19.48 4.11 -10.27
N VAL A 324 -18.62 4.64 -11.11
CA VAL A 324 -18.80 4.77 -12.55
C VAL A 324 -18.15 3.61 -13.29
N ALA A 325 -16.97 3.21 -12.85
CA ALA A 325 -16.24 2.10 -13.42
C ALA A 325 -15.42 1.38 -12.36
N VAL A 326 -15.20 0.09 -12.58
CA VAL A 326 -14.34 -0.77 -11.77
C VAL A 326 -13.33 -1.42 -12.71
N ARG A 327 -12.02 -1.35 -12.34
CA ARG A 327 -10.97 -2.12 -13.02
C ARG A 327 -10.32 -3.05 -12.00
N ARG A 328 -10.04 -4.25 -12.43
CA ARG A 328 -9.32 -5.26 -11.65
C ARG A 328 -8.28 -5.91 -12.55
N GLU A 329 -7.04 -6.01 -12.07
CA GLU A 329 -5.94 -6.63 -12.82
C GLU A 329 -5.77 -6.06 -14.24
N GLY A 330 -6.03 -4.75 -14.37
CA GLY A 330 -5.91 -4.06 -15.64
C GLY A 330 -7.09 -4.20 -16.59
N GLU A 331 -8.10 -5.03 -16.26
CA GLU A 331 -9.29 -5.22 -17.08
C GLU A 331 -10.51 -4.51 -16.50
N LYS A 332 -11.32 -3.92 -17.38
CA LYS A 332 -12.59 -3.31 -17.00
C LYS A 332 -13.59 -4.40 -16.66
N LEU A 333 -14.17 -4.34 -15.46
CA LEU A 333 -15.25 -5.23 -15.10
C LEU A 333 -16.56 -4.74 -15.75
N SER A 334 -17.12 -5.58 -16.61
CA SER A 334 -18.41 -5.38 -17.26
C SER A 334 -19.55 -6.03 -16.46
N GLY A 335 -20.79 -5.57 -16.66
CA GLY A 335 -21.99 -6.09 -16.00
C GLY A 335 -22.65 -5.09 -15.05
N LYS A 336 -23.62 -5.55 -14.24
CA LYS A 336 -24.27 -4.70 -13.22
C LYS A 336 -23.27 -4.32 -12.14
N LEU A 337 -22.73 -3.11 -12.20
CA LEU A 337 -21.74 -2.62 -11.23
C LEU A 337 -22.19 -2.80 -9.78
N GLY A 338 -23.49 -2.67 -9.50
CA GLY A 338 -24.06 -2.86 -8.16
C GLY A 338 -23.81 -4.25 -7.55
N ASP A 339 -23.66 -5.27 -8.38
CA ASP A 339 -23.50 -6.67 -7.98
C ASP A 339 -22.03 -7.11 -7.97
N ILE A 340 -21.11 -6.25 -8.44
CA ILE A 340 -19.67 -6.52 -8.39
C ILE A 340 -19.21 -6.54 -6.94
N THR A 341 -18.61 -7.66 -6.53
CA THR A 341 -17.94 -7.76 -5.22
C THR A 341 -16.62 -7.01 -5.24
N ILE A 342 -16.49 -6.03 -4.37
CA ILE A 342 -15.30 -5.18 -4.24
C ILE A 342 -14.14 -6.01 -3.70
N GLN A 343 -12.97 -5.89 -4.32
CA GLN A 343 -11.73 -6.50 -3.85
C GLN A 343 -10.67 -5.44 -3.49
N SER A 344 -9.73 -5.85 -2.65
CA SER A 344 -8.54 -5.04 -2.40
C SER A 344 -7.77 -4.82 -3.70
N GLY A 345 -7.34 -3.59 -3.94
CA GLY A 345 -6.64 -3.22 -5.17
C GLY A 345 -7.54 -2.86 -6.34
N ASP A 346 -8.87 -3.03 -6.24
CA ASP A 346 -9.77 -2.55 -7.28
C ASP A 346 -9.59 -1.04 -7.49
N PHE A 347 -9.45 -0.66 -8.75
CA PHE A 347 -9.43 0.73 -9.18
C PHE A 347 -10.86 1.16 -9.51
N LEU A 348 -11.32 2.21 -8.86
CA LEU A 348 -12.66 2.76 -9.06
C LEU A 348 -12.59 4.17 -9.62
N ILE A 349 -13.46 4.47 -10.57
CA ILE A 349 -13.79 5.83 -10.96
C ILE A 349 -15.09 6.20 -10.27
N LEU A 350 -15.07 7.27 -9.48
CA LEU A 350 -16.20 7.74 -8.68
C LEU A 350 -16.72 9.07 -9.21
N ALA A 351 -18.01 9.18 -9.39
CA ALA A 351 -18.71 10.46 -9.48
C ALA A 351 -19.05 10.88 -8.05
N VAL A 352 -18.45 11.99 -7.59
CA VAL A 352 -18.49 12.40 -6.19
C VAL A 352 -19.47 13.52 -5.95
N GLY A 353 -20.21 13.43 -4.83
CA GLY A 353 -21.08 14.48 -4.35
C GLY A 353 -20.34 15.55 -3.53
N PRO A 354 -21.03 16.64 -3.15
CA PRO A 354 -20.44 17.79 -2.44
C PRO A 354 -19.91 17.43 -1.05
N ASP A 355 -20.43 16.38 -0.42
CA ASP A 355 -20.01 15.96 0.91
C ASP A 355 -18.92 14.87 0.89
N PHE A 356 -18.53 14.37 -0.28
CA PHE A 356 -17.49 13.37 -0.41
C PHE A 356 -16.21 13.76 0.32
N ALA A 357 -15.68 14.97 0.05
CA ALA A 357 -14.44 15.45 0.66
C ALA A 357 -14.49 15.57 2.18
N LYS A 358 -15.69 15.78 2.74
CA LYS A 358 -15.92 15.91 4.20
C LYS A 358 -16.03 14.55 4.91
N ARG A 359 -16.19 13.45 4.16
CA ARG A 359 -16.34 12.12 4.74
C ARG A 359 -15.04 11.64 5.38
N THR A 360 -15.10 11.31 6.66
CA THR A 360 -13.93 10.94 7.46
C THR A 360 -13.43 9.52 7.21
N ASN A 361 -14.19 8.70 6.50
CA ASN A 361 -13.89 7.29 6.23
C ASN A 361 -13.18 7.04 4.88
N LEU A 362 -12.98 8.07 4.06
CA LEU A 362 -12.36 7.94 2.74
C LEU A 362 -10.96 7.34 2.82
N THR A 363 -10.15 7.91 3.67
CA THR A 363 -8.74 7.53 3.83
C THR A 363 -8.53 6.14 4.43
N LYS A 364 -9.53 5.56 5.07
CA LYS A 364 -9.50 4.15 5.52
C LYS A 364 -9.77 3.17 4.39
N ASN A 365 -10.58 3.57 3.41
CA ASN A 365 -11.06 2.68 2.37
C ASN A 365 -10.33 2.87 1.04
N PHE A 366 -9.81 4.08 0.77
CA PHE A 366 -9.28 4.44 -0.55
C PHE A 366 -7.88 5.04 -0.49
N PHE A 367 -7.09 4.72 -1.52
CA PHE A 367 -6.01 5.57 -2.00
C PHE A 367 -6.60 6.47 -3.08
N ILE A 368 -6.69 7.78 -2.81
CA ILE A 368 -7.22 8.76 -3.78
C ILE A 368 -6.09 9.15 -4.72
N LEU A 369 -6.26 8.90 -6.02
CA LEU A 369 -5.24 9.12 -7.03
C LEU A 369 -5.42 10.45 -7.78
N SER A 370 -6.65 10.83 -8.07
CA SER A 370 -6.98 12.09 -8.75
C SER A 370 -8.33 12.64 -8.28
N GLY A 371 -8.64 13.88 -8.58
CA GLY A 371 -9.93 14.54 -8.36
C GLY A 371 -9.99 15.38 -7.09
N VAL A 372 -10.51 14.86 -6.00
CA VAL A 372 -10.77 15.62 -4.79
C VAL A 372 -9.51 16.02 -4.05
N LYS A 373 -9.28 17.30 -3.88
CA LYS A 373 -8.28 17.84 -2.96
C LYS A 373 -8.76 17.56 -1.54
N ALA A 374 -8.11 16.63 -0.84
CA ALA A 374 -8.35 16.45 0.58
C ALA A 374 -7.97 17.76 1.30
N ASP A 375 -8.94 18.43 1.90
CA ASP A 375 -8.78 19.71 2.60
C ASP A 375 -8.00 19.61 3.93
N ASN A 376 -7.43 18.43 4.22
CA ASN A 376 -6.72 18.13 5.46
C ASN A 376 -5.20 18.40 5.42
N MET A 377 -4.73 19.24 4.51
CA MET A 377 -3.30 19.59 4.48
C MET A 377 -2.95 20.61 5.55
N LEU A 378 -1.84 20.35 6.22
CA LEU A 378 -1.25 21.30 7.13
C LEU A 378 -0.63 22.46 6.34
N LYS A 379 -0.89 23.71 6.78
CA LYS A 379 -0.40 24.94 6.12
C LYS A 379 0.36 25.83 7.12
N GLY A 380 1.27 26.63 6.60
CA GLY A 380 1.95 27.67 7.35
C GLY A 380 2.81 27.16 8.51
N PHE A 381 2.56 27.67 9.72
CA PHE A 381 3.37 27.33 10.91
C PHE A 381 3.30 25.84 11.28
N LYS A 382 2.12 25.23 11.17
CA LYS A 382 1.94 23.80 11.46
C LYS A 382 2.75 22.90 10.52
N GLU A 383 2.79 23.23 9.23
CA GLU A 383 3.60 22.51 8.25
C GLU A 383 5.09 22.59 8.60
N ARG A 384 5.57 23.76 9.03
CA ARG A 384 6.98 23.95 9.46
C ARG A 384 7.32 23.12 10.70
N ILE A 385 6.45 23.13 11.72
CA ILE A 385 6.63 22.29 12.92
C ILE A 385 6.75 20.82 12.53
N VAL A 386 5.84 20.34 11.68
CA VAL A 386 5.85 18.93 11.28
C VAL A 386 7.12 18.59 10.49
N THR A 387 7.47 19.41 9.49
CA THR A 387 8.61 19.08 8.61
C THR A 387 9.94 19.20 9.37
N TRP A 388 10.19 20.33 10.02
CA TRP A 388 11.44 20.57 10.72
C TRP A 388 11.54 19.80 12.03
N GLY A 389 10.40 19.61 12.74
CA GLY A 389 10.33 18.80 13.94
C GLY A 389 10.66 17.33 13.67
N PHE A 390 10.18 16.76 12.57
CA PHE A 390 10.50 15.39 12.17
C PHE A 390 12.01 15.21 11.91
N LEU A 391 12.59 16.12 11.12
CA LEU A 391 14.03 16.10 10.81
C LEU A 391 14.87 16.34 12.05
N ALA A 392 14.48 17.30 12.90
CA ALA A 392 15.16 17.60 14.15
C ALA A 392 15.09 16.43 15.15
N THR A 393 13.99 15.68 15.17
CA THR A 393 13.86 14.49 16.02
C THR A 393 14.84 13.39 15.62
N ILE A 394 14.97 13.14 14.31
CA ILE A 394 15.95 12.17 13.80
C ILE A 394 17.38 12.65 14.07
N ALA A 395 17.69 13.90 13.69
CA ALA A 395 19.03 14.46 13.91
C ALA A 395 19.40 14.51 15.40
N GLY A 396 18.46 14.89 16.26
CA GLY A 396 18.65 14.94 17.71
C GLY A 396 18.89 13.55 18.30
N SER A 397 18.15 12.53 17.87
CA SER A 397 18.39 11.15 18.29
C SER A 397 19.80 10.68 17.93
N LEU A 398 20.30 11.04 16.75
CA LEU A 398 21.64 10.64 16.28
C LEU A 398 22.78 11.43 16.98
N ILE A 399 22.59 12.74 17.16
CA ILE A 399 23.64 13.60 17.72
C ILE A 399 23.81 13.41 19.24
N PHE A 400 22.68 13.26 19.94
CA PHE A 400 22.66 13.15 21.40
C PHE A 400 22.56 11.72 21.92
N ASP A 401 22.60 10.72 21.03
CA ASP A 401 22.49 9.29 21.35
C ASP A 401 21.24 8.95 22.22
N VAL A 402 20.14 9.66 21.94
CA VAL A 402 18.87 9.43 22.62
C VAL A 402 18.08 8.38 21.87
N SER A 403 17.48 7.42 22.60
CA SER A 403 16.67 6.37 21.95
C SER A 403 15.57 6.96 21.08
N LEU A 404 15.37 6.35 19.90
CA LEU A 404 14.33 6.77 18.94
C LEU A 404 12.94 6.83 19.58
N LEU A 405 12.62 5.88 20.48
CA LEU A 405 11.35 5.87 21.20
C LEU A 405 11.12 7.16 21.99
N LYS A 406 12.10 7.58 22.81
CA LYS A 406 11.99 8.80 23.61
C LYS A 406 11.85 10.03 22.72
N SER A 407 12.65 10.12 21.66
CA SER A 407 12.64 11.23 20.71
C SER A 407 11.29 11.36 19.99
N PHE A 408 10.73 10.25 19.52
CA PHE A 408 9.45 10.26 18.81
C PHE A 408 8.24 10.44 19.75
N ILE A 409 8.27 9.97 21.00
CA ILE A 409 7.24 10.28 21.99
C ILE A 409 7.21 11.79 22.27
N PHE A 410 8.39 12.41 22.46
CA PHE A 410 8.47 13.86 22.64
C PHE A 410 7.91 14.61 21.43
N TYR A 411 8.32 14.20 20.23
CA TYR A 411 7.79 14.79 19.00
C TYR A 411 6.28 14.60 18.84
N LEU A 412 5.74 13.44 19.18
CA LEU A 412 4.29 13.20 19.19
C LEU A 412 3.58 14.15 20.17
N ALA A 413 4.14 14.39 21.36
CA ALA A 413 3.61 15.34 22.32
C ALA A 413 3.58 16.78 21.73
N VAL A 414 4.63 17.19 21.03
CA VAL A 414 4.68 18.49 20.33
C VAL A 414 3.60 18.55 19.23
N LEU A 415 3.43 17.48 18.43
CA LEU A 415 2.42 17.44 17.38
C LEU A 415 0.99 17.57 17.92
N VAL A 416 0.69 16.94 19.05
CA VAL A 416 -0.60 17.02 19.71
C VAL A 416 -0.80 18.40 20.36
N GLY A 417 0.20 18.91 21.09
CA GLY A 417 0.17 20.21 21.74
C GLY A 417 -0.04 21.36 20.74
N CYS A 418 0.64 21.32 19.59
CA CYS A 418 0.48 22.31 18.51
C CYS A 418 -0.76 22.07 17.64
N ARG A 419 -1.59 21.09 17.97
CA ARG A 419 -2.79 20.72 17.20
C ARG A 419 -2.46 20.40 15.71
N CYS A 420 -1.30 19.83 15.45
CA CYS A 420 -0.94 19.27 14.15
C CYS A 420 -1.60 17.89 13.96
N LEU A 421 -1.74 17.12 15.05
CA LEU A 421 -2.51 15.88 15.14
C LEU A 421 -3.54 15.98 16.26
N SER A 422 -4.74 15.51 16.00
CA SER A 422 -5.79 15.34 17.03
C SER A 422 -5.79 13.91 17.57
N LEU A 423 -6.25 13.71 18.82
CA LEU A 423 -6.39 12.38 19.40
C LEU A 423 -7.32 11.47 18.59
N ASN A 424 -8.34 12.04 17.94
CA ASN A 424 -9.23 11.28 17.07
C ASN A 424 -8.54 10.81 15.79
N GLU A 425 -7.60 11.59 15.26
CA GLU A 425 -6.77 11.19 14.11
C GLU A 425 -5.81 10.08 14.52
N ILE A 426 -5.16 10.19 15.67
CA ILE A 426 -4.28 9.15 16.23
C ILE A 426 -5.05 7.84 16.37
N LYS A 427 -6.22 7.84 17.03
CA LYS A 427 -7.07 6.64 17.18
C LYS A 427 -7.46 6.01 15.83
N ARG A 428 -7.79 6.84 14.83
CA ARG A 428 -8.20 6.36 13.51
C ARG A 428 -7.05 5.82 12.67
N ARG A 429 -5.83 6.33 12.89
CA ARG A 429 -4.62 5.98 12.13
C ARG A 429 -3.70 5.05 12.88
N PHE A 430 -4.07 4.67 14.09
CA PHE A 430 -3.31 3.68 14.85
C PHE A 430 -3.16 2.40 14.03
N PRO A 431 -1.92 1.92 13.78
CA PRO A 431 -1.67 0.79 12.90
C PRO A 431 -1.92 -0.55 13.62
N LEU A 432 -3.19 -0.81 13.94
CA LEU A 432 -3.61 -2.01 14.70
C LEU A 432 -3.21 -3.31 14.00
N GLU A 433 -3.26 -3.34 12.67
CA GLU A 433 -2.85 -4.50 11.88
C GLU A 433 -1.36 -4.82 12.10
N LEU A 434 -0.50 -3.80 12.05
CA LEU A 434 0.94 -3.98 12.32
C LEU A 434 1.19 -4.40 13.77
N TRP A 435 0.48 -3.81 14.72
CA TRP A 435 0.59 -4.19 16.13
C TRP A 435 0.23 -5.66 16.34
N LEU A 436 -0.88 -6.14 15.75
CA LEU A 436 -1.29 -7.55 15.85
C LEU A 436 -0.27 -8.49 15.20
N ILE A 437 0.24 -8.16 14.01
CA ILE A 437 1.22 -9.00 13.32
C ILE A 437 2.49 -9.13 14.15
N VAL A 438 3.06 -8.01 14.61
CA VAL A 438 4.33 -8.02 15.32
C VAL A 438 4.20 -8.68 16.70
N MET A 439 3.19 -8.31 17.49
CA MET A 439 2.91 -8.94 18.79
C MET A 439 2.75 -10.46 18.65
N SER A 440 1.98 -10.90 17.66
CA SER A 440 1.72 -12.33 17.44
C SER A 440 2.96 -13.06 16.94
N ALA A 441 3.77 -12.43 16.10
CA ALA A 441 5.03 -13.01 15.63
C ALA A 441 6.05 -13.15 16.76
N LEU A 442 6.16 -12.13 17.63
CA LEU A 442 6.97 -12.23 18.86
C LEU A 442 6.49 -13.38 19.75
N THR A 443 5.17 -13.51 19.92
CA THR A 443 4.57 -14.61 20.70
C THR A 443 4.86 -15.99 20.10
N LEU A 444 4.79 -16.12 18.76
CA LEU A 444 5.18 -17.35 18.07
C LEU A 444 6.68 -17.67 18.27
N ALA A 445 7.54 -16.66 18.19
CA ALA A 445 8.97 -16.80 18.42
C ALA A 445 9.26 -17.26 19.85
N THR A 446 8.63 -16.64 20.85
CA THR A 446 8.71 -17.03 22.26
C THR A 446 8.23 -18.47 22.49
N ALA A 447 7.13 -18.87 21.80
CA ALA A 447 6.62 -20.24 21.89
C ALA A 447 7.59 -21.29 21.29
N LEU A 448 8.26 -20.95 20.19
CA LEU A 448 9.31 -21.80 19.59
C LEU A 448 10.49 -22.02 20.56
N ASP A 449 10.89 -20.96 21.28
CA ASP A 449 11.96 -21.02 22.26
C ASP A 449 11.57 -21.82 23.51
N ASN A 450 10.41 -21.51 24.10
CA ASN A 450 9.90 -22.18 25.28
C ASN A 450 9.74 -23.69 25.06
N SER A 451 9.34 -24.09 23.87
CA SER A 451 9.18 -25.51 23.49
C SER A 451 10.50 -26.22 23.19
N GLY A 452 11.59 -25.47 23.03
CA GLY A 452 12.90 -25.98 22.60
C GLY A 452 13.00 -26.34 21.12
N VAL A 453 12.01 -25.99 20.30
CA VAL A 453 12.05 -26.23 18.84
C VAL A 453 13.12 -25.37 18.18
N SER A 454 13.35 -24.14 18.65
CA SER A 454 14.46 -23.30 18.19
C SER A 454 15.81 -24.03 18.31
N LYS A 455 16.05 -24.70 19.44
CA LYS A 455 17.27 -25.49 19.65
C LYS A 455 17.38 -26.66 18.70
N LEU A 456 16.28 -27.40 18.48
CA LEU A 456 16.24 -28.49 17.52
C LEU A 456 16.51 -28.04 16.09
N ILE A 457 15.98 -26.89 15.69
CA ILE A 457 16.27 -26.29 14.38
C ILE A 457 17.76 -25.96 14.27
N ALA A 458 18.35 -25.33 15.31
CA ALA A 458 19.77 -25.01 15.34
C ALA A 458 20.65 -26.26 15.18
N GLU A 459 20.38 -27.31 15.96
CA GLU A 459 21.11 -28.61 15.91
C GLU A 459 20.99 -29.27 14.52
N GLN A 460 19.81 -29.26 13.92
CA GLN A 460 19.61 -29.83 12.58
C GLN A 460 20.35 -29.04 11.50
N VAL A 461 20.31 -27.70 11.59
CA VAL A 461 21.03 -26.82 10.64
C VAL A 461 22.53 -26.99 10.81
N GLU A 462 23.05 -27.05 12.05
CA GLU A 462 24.46 -27.32 12.33
C GLU A 462 24.88 -28.65 11.70
N GLY A 463 24.09 -29.74 11.92
CA GLY A 463 24.36 -31.05 11.35
C GLY A 463 24.32 -31.07 9.81
N LEU A 464 23.38 -30.39 9.19
CA LEU A 464 23.25 -30.28 7.72
C LEU A 464 24.36 -29.43 7.08
N LEU A 465 24.85 -28.45 7.81
CA LEU A 465 25.90 -27.52 7.36
C LEU A 465 27.29 -27.88 7.89
N ALA A 466 27.42 -29.01 8.58
CA ALA A 466 28.72 -29.51 9.06
C ALA A 466 29.69 -29.63 7.87
N GLY A 467 30.75 -28.83 7.88
CA GLY A 467 31.72 -28.73 6.78
C GLY A 467 31.31 -27.80 5.61
N GLN A 468 30.16 -27.18 5.65
CA GLN A 468 29.71 -26.19 4.66
C GLN A 468 30.00 -24.75 5.13
N SER A 469 30.08 -23.81 4.19
CA SER A 469 30.26 -22.41 4.51
C SER A 469 28.99 -21.80 5.14
N VAL A 470 29.16 -21.01 6.20
CA VAL A 470 28.08 -20.19 6.82
C VAL A 470 27.31 -19.38 5.77
N TYR A 471 27.99 -19.03 4.68
CA TYR A 471 27.42 -18.27 3.58
C TYR A 471 26.25 -19.00 2.89
N ILE A 472 26.22 -20.33 2.89
CA ILE A 472 25.12 -21.13 2.32
C ILE A 472 23.86 -20.97 3.16
N ALA A 473 23.97 -21.01 4.49
CA ALA A 473 22.84 -20.76 5.39
C ALA A 473 22.31 -19.34 5.22
N PHE A 474 23.22 -18.37 5.13
CA PHE A 474 22.88 -16.96 4.91
C PHE A 474 22.10 -16.76 3.58
N ILE A 475 22.58 -17.33 2.47
CA ILE A 475 21.86 -17.33 1.19
C ILE A 475 20.49 -18.00 1.32
N GLY A 476 20.43 -19.15 2.00
CA GLY A 476 19.19 -19.88 2.22
C GLY A 476 18.12 -19.05 2.94
N VAL A 477 18.50 -18.36 4.02
CA VAL A 477 17.62 -17.44 4.76
C VAL A 477 17.15 -16.29 3.88
N PHE A 478 18.05 -15.68 3.11
CA PHE A 478 17.70 -14.60 2.17
C PHE A 478 16.68 -15.07 1.13
N LEU A 479 16.95 -16.20 0.46
CA LEU A 479 16.07 -16.74 -0.58
C LEU A 479 14.72 -17.19 -0.03
N LEU A 480 14.68 -17.79 1.16
CA LEU A 480 13.44 -18.16 1.84
C LEU A 480 12.58 -16.92 2.12
N THR A 481 13.20 -15.87 2.64
CA THR A 481 12.51 -14.60 2.92
C THR A 481 12.02 -13.94 1.63
N LEU A 482 12.86 -13.93 0.59
CA LEU A 482 12.50 -13.40 -0.73
C LEU A 482 11.32 -14.17 -1.36
N LEU A 483 11.30 -15.49 -1.23
CA LEU A 483 10.19 -16.32 -1.68
C LEU A 483 8.90 -15.97 -0.92
N PHE A 484 8.99 -15.83 0.40
CA PHE A 484 7.81 -15.49 1.20
C PHE A 484 7.27 -14.11 0.87
N THR A 485 8.12 -13.10 0.67
CA THR A 485 7.64 -11.74 0.35
C THR A 485 6.94 -11.66 -1.01
N GLU A 486 7.25 -12.55 -1.95
CA GLU A 486 6.52 -12.65 -3.23
C GLU A 486 5.19 -13.42 -3.11
N LEU A 487 5.04 -14.31 -2.11
CA LEU A 487 3.85 -15.13 -1.89
C LEU A 487 2.87 -14.53 -0.89
N ILE A 488 3.38 -13.81 0.12
CA ILE A 488 2.59 -13.19 1.19
C ILE A 488 2.98 -11.71 1.32
N THR A 489 2.48 -11.01 2.33
CA THR A 489 2.88 -9.61 2.55
C THR A 489 4.30 -9.50 3.11
N ASN A 490 5.03 -8.44 2.73
CA ASN A 490 6.39 -8.16 3.19
C ASN A 490 6.54 -8.16 4.73
N ASN A 491 5.56 -7.60 5.45
CA ASN A 491 5.56 -7.59 6.92
C ASN A 491 5.43 -9.01 7.50
N ALA A 492 4.57 -9.83 6.91
CA ALA A 492 4.40 -11.22 7.34
C ALA A 492 5.66 -12.06 7.02
N ALA A 493 6.28 -11.83 5.86
CA ALA A 493 7.54 -12.50 5.50
C ALA A 493 8.65 -12.19 6.50
N ALA A 494 8.87 -10.90 6.83
CA ALA A 494 9.84 -10.50 7.84
C ALA A 494 9.57 -11.14 9.21
N ALA A 495 8.31 -11.09 9.65
CA ALA A 495 7.90 -11.58 10.95
C ALA A 495 8.06 -13.10 11.11
N LEU A 496 7.83 -13.88 10.04
CA LEU A 496 8.00 -15.34 10.05
C LEU A 496 9.44 -15.78 9.94
N THR A 497 10.25 -15.10 9.14
CA THR A 497 11.62 -15.55 8.84
C THR A 497 12.64 -15.07 9.84
N PHE A 498 12.36 -13.96 10.56
CA PHE A 498 13.27 -13.47 11.60
C PHE A 498 13.62 -14.52 12.66
N PRO A 499 12.66 -15.22 13.32
CA PRO A 499 13.00 -16.22 14.32
C PRO A 499 13.90 -17.33 13.77
N ILE A 500 13.63 -17.77 12.54
CA ILE A 500 14.40 -18.80 11.85
C ILE A 500 15.83 -18.30 11.63
N ALA A 501 15.99 -17.09 11.08
CA ALA A 501 17.28 -16.48 10.79
C ALA A 501 18.13 -16.29 12.05
N PHE A 502 17.52 -15.79 13.11
CA PHE A 502 18.18 -15.53 14.38
C PHE A 502 18.64 -16.86 15.04
N THR A 503 17.78 -17.88 15.06
CA THR A 503 18.06 -19.22 15.59
C THR A 503 19.19 -19.91 14.81
N ILE A 504 19.20 -19.79 13.47
CA ILE A 504 20.27 -20.35 12.63
C ILE A 504 21.61 -19.72 12.96
N ALA A 505 21.67 -18.38 13.07
CA ALA A 505 22.89 -17.68 13.42
C ALA A 505 23.44 -18.09 14.79
N GLN A 506 22.56 -18.20 15.79
CA GLN A 506 22.93 -18.68 17.12
C GLN A 506 23.43 -20.13 17.11
N GLY A 507 22.75 -21.03 16.37
CA GLY A 507 23.15 -22.43 16.26
C GLY A 507 24.51 -22.61 15.59
N LEU A 508 24.84 -21.75 14.63
CA LEU A 508 26.15 -21.75 13.97
C LEU A 508 27.26 -21.02 14.79
N GLY A 509 26.92 -20.41 15.93
CA GLY A 509 27.85 -19.67 16.77
C GLY A 509 28.44 -18.42 16.10
N VAL A 510 27.71 -17.83 15.14
CA VAL A 510 28.15 -16.65 14.37
C VAL A 510 27.30 -15.42 14.71
N SER A 511 27.75 -14.24 14.24
CA SER A 511 26.99 -13.01 14.41
C SER A 511 25.60 -13.11 13.77
N TYR A 512 24.56 -12.75 14.51
CA TYR A 512 23.19 -12.70 14.01
C TYR A 512 22.96 -11.55 13.03
N MET A 513 23.77 -10.51 13.08
CA MET A 513 23.55 -9.25 12.35
C MET A 513 23.43 -9.46 10.83
N PRO A 514 24.30 -10.21 10.14
CA PRO A 514 24.12 -10.49 8.72
C PRO A 514 22.79 -11.18 8.40
N PHE A 515 22.39 -12.15 9.21
CA PHE A 515 21.17 -12.93 8.99
C PHE A 515 19.89 -12.09 9.15
N VAL A 516 19.83 -11.26 10.17
CA VAL A 516 18.66 -10.41 10.41
C VAL A 516 18.58 -9.25 9.41
N LEU A 517 19.72 -8.72 8.94
CA LEU A 517 19.76 -7.77 7.82
C LEU A 517 19.30 -8.44 6.52
N ALA A 518 19.72 -9.68 6.26
CA ALA A 518 19.24 -10.45 5.11
C ALA A 518 17.71 -10.57 5.11
N VAL A 519 17.09 -10.84 6.26
CA VAL A 519 15.64 -10.86 6.40
C VAL A 519 15.02 -9.49 6.09
N ALA A 520 15.56 -8.41 6.66
CA ALA A 520 15.02 -7.07 6.46
C ALA A 520 15.07 -6.62 4.99
N PHE A 521 16.22 -6.85 4.33
CA PHE A 521 16.39 -6.54 2.90
C PHE A 521 15.55 -7.46 2.00
N ALA A 522 15.57 -8.79 2.23
CA ALA A 522 14.83 -9.74 1.41
C ALA A 522 13.32 -9.54 1.52
N ALA A 523 12.78 -9.29 2.72
CA ALA A 523 11.37 -9.01 2.92
C ALA A 523 10.90 -7.75 2.20
N SER A 524 11.81 -6.79 1.97
CA SER A 524 11.52 -5.58 1.18
C SER A 524 11.71 -5.78 -0.32
N GLY A 525 12.34 -6.87 -0.78
CA GLY A 525 12.78 -7.11 -2.14
C GLY A 525 11.72 -7.63 -3.12
N SER A 526 10.46 -7.25 -3.00
CA SER A 526 9.39 -7.71 -3.88
C SER A 526 9.33 -6.89 -5.18
N PHE A 527 9.89 -7.44 -6.25
CA PHE A 527 9.92 -6.80 -7.59
C PHE A 527 9.24 -7.64 -8.68
N ILE A 528 8.99 -8.92 -8.46
CA ILE A 528 8.49 -9.84 -9.50
C ILE A 528 6.97 -9.89 -9.51
N SER A 529 6.35 -9.76 -8.33
CA SER A 529 4.90 -9.83 -8.17
C SER A 529 4.27 -8.46 -7.89
N PRO A 530 3.08 -8.16 -8.45
CA PRO A 530 2.32 -6.98 -8.05
C PRO A 530 1.70 -7.12 -6.65
N TYR A 531 1.60 -8.33 -6.11
CA TYR A 531 0.84 -8.63 -4.89
C TYR A 531 1.68 -8.54 -3.62
N GLY A 532 2.99 -8.75 -3.71
CA GLY A 532 3.90 -8.76 -2.55
C GLY A 532 4.07 -7.38 -1.89
N TYR A 533 3.84 -6.29 -2.63
CA TYR A 533 3.98 -4.93 -2.11
C TYR A 533 2.81 -4.03 -2.49
N GLN A 534 2.30 -3.21 -1.54
CA GLN A 534 1.15 -2.33 -1.78
C GLN A 534 1.39 -1.33 -2.92
N THR A 535 2.60 -0.78 -3.04
CA THR A 535 2.96 0.16 -4.11
C THR A 535 2.94 -0.50 -5.48
N ASN A 536 3.36 -1.76 -5.58
CA ASN A 536 3.30 -2.54 -6.80
C ASN A 536 1.85 -2.72 -7.25
N LEU A 537 0.95 -3.08 -6.32
CA LEU A 537 -0.47 -3.25 -6.62
C LEU A 537 -1.12 -1.94 -7.11
N MET A 538 -0.72 -0.81 -6.52
CA MET A 538 -1.22 0.51 -6.94
C MET A 538 -0.80 0.85 -8.37
N VAL A 539 0.48 0.69 -8.71
CA VAL A 539 0.97 1.01 -10.05
C VAL A 539 0.53 -0.02 -11.09
N TYR A 540 0.35 -1.29 -10.70
CA TYR A 540 -0.19 -2.35 -11.53
C TYR A 540 -1.54 -1.94 -12.14
N ASN A 541 -2.45 -1.48 -11.28
CA ASN A 541 -3.78 -1.03 -11.68
C ASN A 541 -3.75 0.35 -12.37
N ALA A 542 -2.93 1.30 -11.86
CA ALA A 542 -2.85 2.65 -12.41
C ALA A 542 -2.23 2.68 -13.82
N GLY A 543 -1.26 1.79 -14.10
CA GLY A 543 -0.54 1.69 -15.36
C GLY A 543 -1.10 0.64 -16.33
N ASN A 544 -2.15 -0.08 -15.94
CA ASN A 544 -2.74 -1.16 -16.73
C ASN A 544 -1.68 -2.19 -17.20
N TYR A 545 -0.81 -2.60 -16.27
CA TYR A 545 0.23 -3.59 -16.53
C TYR A 545 -0.35 -5.01 -16.51
N LYS A 546 0.38 -5.93 -17.16
CA LYS A 546 0.16 -7.36 -17.02
C LYS A 546 1.18 -7.96 -16.06
N LEU A 547 0.88 -9.11 -15.47
CA LEU A 547 1.84 -9.84 -14.63
C LEU A 547 3.16 -10.10 -15.37
N THR A 548 3.09 -10.37 -16.66
CA THR A 548 4.26 -10.56 -17.53
C THR A 548 5.16 -9.33 -17.62
N ASP A 549 4.62 -8.12 -17.48
CA ASP A 549 5.41 -6.88 -17.49
C ASP A 549 6.22 -6.76 -16.20
N PHE A 550 5.62 -7.13 -15.04
CA PHE A 550 6.31 -7.23 -13.76
C PHE A 550 7.45 -8.24 -13.81
N ILE A 551 7.19 -9.45 -14.29
CA ILE A 551 8.21 -10.50 -14.39
C ILE A 551 9.36 -10.04 -15.30
N LYS A 552 9.06 -9.55 -16.50
CA LYS A 552 10.08 -9.15 -17.48
C LYS A 552 10.96 -7.98 -17.03
N PHE A 553 10.36 -7.03 -16.35
CA PHE A 553 11.07 -5.85 -15.85
C PHE A 553 11.65 -6.06 -14.46
N GLY A 554 10.92 -6.75 -13.56
CA GLY A 554 11.29 -6.93 -12.17
C GLY A 554 12.35 -8.00 -11.94
N LEU A 555 12.35 -9.10 -12.71
CA LEU A 555 13.31 -10.19 -12.53
C LEU A 555 14.78 -9.74 -12.60
N PRO A 556 15.23 -8.98 -13.61
CA PRO A 556 16.60 -8.45 -13.62
C PRO A 556 16.93 -7.58 -12.40
N ILE A 557 15.96 -6.81 -11.94
CA ILE A 557 16.13 -5.92 -10.78
C ILE A 557 16.22 -6.74 -9.49
N SER A 558 15.35 -7.75 -9.34
CA SER A 558 15.38 -8.67 -8.19
C SER A 558 16.71 -9.43 -8.10
N ILE A 559 17.22 -9.93 -9.23
CA ILE A 559 18.53 -10.59 -9.28
C ILE A 559 19.65 -9.61 -8.89
N THR A 560 19.67 -8.42 -9.49
CA THR A 560 20.69 -7.39 -9.18
C THR A 560 20.65 -6.99 -7.71
N TYR A 561 19.46 -6.74 -7.18
CA TYR A 561 19.24 -6.42 -5.78
C TYR A 561 19.77 -7.52 -4.87
N SER A 562 19.40 -8.78 -5.14
CA SER A 562 19.82 -9.94 -4.37
C SER A 562 21.34 -10.10 -4.39
N LEU A 563 21.97 -9.99 -5.55
CA LEU A 563 23.43 -10.08 -5.68
C LEU A 563 24.15 -9.01 -4.86
N VAL A 564 23.71 -7.75 -4.96
CA VAL A 564 24.33 -6.64 -4.20
C VAL A 564 24.14 -6.85 -2.70
N VAL A 565 22.95 -7.22 -2.25
CA VAL A 565 22.66 -7.42 -0.83
C VAL A 565 23.46 -8.59 -0.27
N LEU A 566 23.45 -9.74 -0.95
CA LEU A 566 24.15 -10.95 -0.53
C LEU A 566 25.68 -10.76 -0.49
N THR A 567 26.24 -9.95 -1.38
CA THR A 567 27.69 -9.70 -1.40
C THR A 567 28.11 -8.66 -0.37
N LEU A 568 27.31 -7.61 -0.16
CA LEU A 568 27.73 -6.48 0.68
C LEU A 568 27.38 -6.65 2.17
N ILE A 569 26.33 -7.39 2.52
CA ILE A 569 26.00 -7.62 3.94
C ILE A 569 27.20 -8.20 4.70
N PRO A 570 27.85 -9.31 4.27
CA PRO A 570 28.98 -9.88 5.01
C PRO A 570 30.24 -9.01 5.00
N VAL A 571 30.36 -8.06 4.06
CA VAL A 571 31.47 -7.11 4.01
C VAL A 571 31.34 -6.03 5.09
N PHE A 572 30.14 -5.48 5.27
CA PHE A 572 29.89 -4.45 6.28
C PHE A 572 29.57 -5.03 7.66
N PHE A 573 29.00 -6.20 7.71
CA PHE A 573 28.59 -6.93 8.91
C PHE A 573 29.11 -8.38 8.80
N PRO A 574 30.35 -8.67 9.24
CA PRO A 574 30.92 -10.01 9.16
C PRO A 574 30.17 -11.01 10.07
N PHE A 575 30.26 -12.29 9.69
CA PHE A 575 29.65 -13.40 10.43
C PHE A 575 30.28 -13.63 11.80
#